data_8920df205f3637a2fdadfb677084f951
#
_entry.id   8920df205f3637a2fdadfb677084f951
#
_cell.length_a   1.000
_cell.length_b   1.000
_cell.length_c   1.000
_cell.angle_alpha   90.00
_cell.angle_beta   90.00
_cell.angle_gamma   90.00
#
_symmetry.space_group_name_H-M   'P 1'
#
loop_
_entity.id
_entity.type
_entity.pdbx_description
1 polymer ?
#
loop_
_entity_poly.entity_id
_entity_poly.type
_entity_poly.pdbx_seq_one_letter_code
_entity_poly.pdbx_strand_id
1 'polypeptide(L)'
;PLFTPIVGNFAQGMVVAVPLLPRMLGKTVTPADLQAFYSEYYAGEVFVKVMPLDAAPVLDNGFLPATACNDTNRAEIFVFGHGEQILVASRFDNLGKGASGAAIQCMNLMLGVDEATGLAV
;
A
#
# COMPACT_ATOMS: atom_id res chain seq x y z
N PRO A 1 -1.56 -16.35 11.39
CA PRO A 1 -1.29 -15.90 10.00
C PRO A 1 -0.18 -16.74 9.37
N LEU A 2 -0.27 -16.97 8.07
CA LEU A 2 0.80 -17.59 7.30
C LEU A 2 1.74 -16.47 6.81
N PHE A 3 2.97 -16.47 7.29
CA PHE A 3 3.98 -15.49 6.91
C PHE A 3 5.02 -16.12 6.00
N THR A 4 5.17 -15.59 4.77
CA THR A 4 6.08 -16.12 3.76
C THR A 4 6.97 -14.99 3.23
N PRO A 5 8.10 -14.69 3.88
CA PRO A 5 9.01 -13.64 3.43
C PRO A 5 9.80 -14.09 2.19
N ILE A 6 9.91 -13.18 1.22
CA ILE A 6 10.70 -13.36 -0.01
C ILE A 6 11.66 -12.18 -0.11
N VAL A 7 12.93 -12.44 -0.38
CA VAL A 7 13.96 -11.42 -0.56
C VAL A 7 14.32 -11.32 -2.04
N GLY A 8 14.31 -10.09 -2.57
CA GLY A 8 14.69 -9.77 -3.95
C GLY A 8 16.08 -9.11 -4.04
N ASN A 9 16.63 -9.05 -5.23
CA ASN A 9 17.93 -8.41 -5.51
C ASN A 9 17.73 -6.92 -5.82
N PHE A 10 17.29 -6.15 -4.83
CA PHE A 10 17.17 -4.68 -4.88
C PHE A 10 17.46 -4.10 -3.49
N ALA A 11 18.02 -2.89 -3.43
CA ALA A 11 18.50 -2.29 -2.18
C ALA A 11 17.37 -1.88 -1.23
N GLN A 12 16.25 -1.41 -1.77
CA GLN A 12 15.09 -0.94 -1.01
C GLN A 12 13.81 -1.14 -1.83
N GLY A 13 12.66 -1.05 -1.18
CA GLY A 13 11.35 -1.31 -1.75
C GLY A 13 10.72 -2.56 -1.15
N MET A 14 9.42 -2.53 -0.96
CA MET A 14 8.67 -3.64 -0.34
C MET A 14 7.26 -3.74 -0.93
N VAL A 15 6.81 -4.97 -1.11
CA VAL A 15 5.40 -5.30 -1.33
C VAL A 15 4.96 -6.25 -0.23
N VAL A 16 3.89 -5.89 0.46
CA VAL A 16 3.19 -6.78 1.39
C VAL A 16 1.87 -7.19 0.76
N ALA A 17 1.63 -8.48 0.62
CA ALA A 17 0.42 -9.01 0.02
C ALA A 17 -0.35 -9.87 1.02
N VAL A 18 -1.64 -9.61 1.15
CA VAL A 18 -2.53 -10.29 2.08
C VAL A 18 -3.67 -10.93 1.29
N PRO A 19 -3.67 -12.26 1.12
CA PRO A 19 -4.81 -12.94 0.52
C PRO A 19 -6.01 -12.91 1.46
N LEU A 20 -7.14 -12.50 0.95
CA LEU A 20 -8.41 -12.50 1.67
C LEU A 20 -9.35 -13.54 1.05
N LEU A 21 -9.94 -14.33 1.92
CA LEU A 21 -10.99 -15.28 1.56
C LEU A 21 -12.33 -14.72 2.05
N PRO A 22 -13.22 -14.22 1.18
CA PRO A 22 -14.48 -13.59 1.57
C PRO A 22 -15.31 -14.43 2.54
N ARG A 23 -15.31 -15.77 2.39
CA ARG A 23 -15.99 -16.70 3.31
C ARG A 23 -15.51 -16.57 4.77
N MET A 24 -14.31 -16.04 5.03
CA MET A 24 -13.78 -15.83 6.38
C MET A 24 -14.14 -14.46 6.95
N LEU A 25 -14.68 -13.56 6.13
CA LEU A 25 -15.03 -12.19 6.54
C LEU A 25 -16.46 -12.09 7.11
N GLY A 26 -17.22 -13.18 7.13
CA GLY A 26 -18.59 -13.20 7.63
C GLY A 26 -19.62 -12.44 6.78
N LYS A 27 -19.19 -11.93 5.62
CA LYS A 27 -20.04 -11.24 4.64
C LYS A 27 -19.49 -11.43 3.23
N THR A 28 -20.34 -11.30 2.23
CA THR A 28 -19.92 -11.25 0.83
C THR A 28 -19.23 -9.91 0.57
N VAL A 29 -18.02 -9.96 0.05
CA VAL A 29 -17.21 -8.79 -0.28
C VAL A 29 -16.59 -9.02 -1.65
N THR A 30 -16.67 -8.04 -2.52
CA THR A 30 -16.01 -8.05 -3.83
C THR A 30 -14.71 -7.21 -3.81
N PRO A 31 -13.81 -7.37 -4.80
CA PRO A 31 -12.67 -6.48 -4.95
C PRO A 31 -13.08 -4.99 -5.04
N ALA A 32 -14.20 -4.70 -5.73
CA ALA A 32 -14.71 -3.34 -5.84
C ALA A 32 -15.16 -2.75 -4.51
N ASP A 33 -15.83 -3.55 -3.66
CA ASP A 33 -16.25 -3.12 -2.33
C ASP A 33 -15.04 -2.76 -1.45
N LEU A 34 -13.98 -3.57 -1.52
CA LEU A 34 -12.75 -3.31 -0.76
C LEU A 34 -11.98 -2.10 -1.28
N GLN A 35 -11.89 -1.93 -2.59
CA GLN A 35 -11.24 -0.77 -3.17
C GLN A 35 -11.99 0.51 -2.80
N ALA A 36 -13.32 0.52 -2.87
CA ALA A 36 -14.15 1.64 -2.44
C ALA A 36 -13.98 1.94 -0.94
N PHE A 37 -14.00 0.90 -0.11
CA PHE A 37 -13.78 1.01 1.34
C PHE A 37 -12.42 1.67 1.65
N TYR A 38 -11.34 1.19 1.05
CA TYR A 38 -10.02 1.79 1.30
C TYR A 38 -9.92 3.21 0.75
N SER A 39 -10.54 3.48 -0.42
CA SER A 39 -10.56 4.83 -0.99
C SER A 39 -11.27 5.83 -0.09
N GLU A 40 -12.36 5.43 0.54
CA GLU A 40 -13.07 6.26 1.52
C GLU A 40 -12.27 6.40 2.81
N TYR A 41 -11.74 5.30 3.35
CA TYR A 41 -11.02 5.27 4.61
C TYR A 41 -9.74 6.13 4.59
N TYR A 42 -9.01 6.11 3.47
CA TYR A 42 -7.79 6.89 3.29
C TYR A 42 -8.01 8.19 2.49
N ALA A 43 -9.26 8.62 2.33
CA ALA A 43 -9.57 9.89 1.67
C ALA A 43 -8.93 11.06 2.43
N GLY A 44 -8.10 11.84 1.73
CA GLY A 44 -7.41 12.99 2.32
C GLY A 44 -6.03 12.69 2.92
N GLU A 45 -5.63 11.41 3.03
CA GLU A 45 -4.30 11.06 3.50
C GLU A 45 -3.22 11.45 2.48
N VAL A 46 -2.21 12.20 2.93
CA VAL A 46 -1.16 12.74 2.06
C VAL A 46 -0.30 11.63 1.46
N PHE A 47 0.06 10.63 2.27
CA PHE A 47 1.04 9.61 1.91
C PHE A 47 0.45 8.25 1.55
N VAL A 48 -0.88 8.07 1.64
CA VAL A 48 -1.53 6.81 1.28
C VAL A 48 -2.36 6.99 0.02
N LYS A 49 -2.06 6.20 -1.00
CA LYS A 49 -2.81 6.20 -2.26
C LYS A 49 -3.47 4.85 -2.48
N VAL A 50 -4.79 4.85 -2.60
CA VAL A 50 -5.53 3.65 -3.02
C VAL A 50 -5.61 3.65 -4.54
N MET A 51 -5.07 2.60 -5.14
CA MET A 51 -4.94 2.50 -6.58
C MET A 51 -6.27 2.04 -7.21
N PRO A 52 -6.54 2.41 -8.49
CA PRO A 52 -7.73 1.92 -9.20
C PRO A 52 -7.75 0.40 -9.29
N LEU A 53 -8.93 -0.20 -9.42
CA LEU A 53 -9.09 -1.64 -9.67
C LEU A 53 -8.38 -2.08 -10.95
N ASP A 54 -8.47 -1.27 -12.00
CA ASP A 54 -7.63 -1.44 -13.20
C ASP A 54 -6.25 -0.84 -12.91
N ALA A 55 -5.38 -1.67 -12.38
CA ALA A 55 -4.02 -1.30 -12.06
C ALA A 55 -3.04 -1.39 -13.26
N ALA A 56 -3.50 -1.82 -14.43
CA ALA A 56 -2.64 -2.03 -15.60
C ALA A 56 -1.72 -0.83 -15.93
N PRO A 57 -2.17 0.44 -15.82
CA PRO A 57 -1.31 1.59 -16.10
C PRO A 57 -0.12 1.77 -15.15
N VAL A 58 -0.15 1.16 -13.96
CA VAL A 58 0.89 1.30 -12.92
C VAL A 58 1.68 -0.01 -12.68
N LEU A 59 1.38 -1.03 -13.46
CA LEU A 59 2.14 -2.28 -13.51
C LEU A 59 3.20 -2.20 -14.60
N ASP A 60 4.32 -2.87 -14.39
CA ASP A 60 5.35 -3.05 -15.40
C ASP A 60 5.15 -4.41 -16.08
N ASN A 61 4.65 -4.41 -17.31
CA ASN A 61 4.34 -5.63 -18.06
C ASN A 61 3.49 -6.66 -17.26
N GLY A 62 2.54 -6.17 -16.46
CA GLY A 62 1.70 -6.99 -15.59
C GLY A 62 2.31 -7.35 -14.23
N PHE A 63 3.53 -6.92 -13.94
CA PHE A 63 4.19 -7.11 -12.65
C PHE A 63 4.03 -5.88 -11.76
N LEU A 64 3.97 -6.08 -10.45
CA LEU A 64 3.96 -5.02 -9.45
C LEU A 64 5.42 -4.74 -8.99
N PRO A 65 6.08 -3.69 -9.51
CA PRO A 65 7.47 -3.40 -9.14
C PRO A 65 7.55 -2.99 -7.67
N ALA A 66 8.36 -3.68 -6.87
CA ALA A 66 8.52 -3.39 -5.45
C ALA A 66 9.21 -2.04 -5.19
N THR A 67 9.93 -1.53 -6.18
CA THR A 67 10.79 -0.33 -6.05
C THR A 67 10.12 0.98 -6.49
N ALA A 68 8.87 0.94 -6.98
CA ALA A 68 8.26 2.13 -7.57
C ALA A 68 7.89 3.25 -6.58
N CYS A 69 7.93 2.98 -5.28
CA CYS A 69 7.76 3.99 -4.22
C CYS A 69 9.08 4.37 -3.54
N ASN A 70 10.23 3.92 -4.06
CA ASN A 70 11.51 4.23 -3.46
C ASN A 70 11.77 5.74 -3.38
N ASP A 71 12.48 6.15 -2.34
CA ASP A 71 12.83 7.54 -2.04
C ASP A 71 11.63 8.47 -1.79
N THR A 72 10.44 7.89 -1.54
CA THR A 72 9.24 8.64 -1.13
C THR A 72 8.70 8.14 0.22
N ASN A 73 7.87 8.97 0.85
CA ASN A 73 7.08 8.54 2.02
C ASN A 73 5.70 7.99 1.62
N ARG A 74 5.52 7.58 0.35
CA ARG A 74 4.26 7.09 -0.19
C ARG A 74 4.05 5.61 0.09
N ALA A 75 2.82 5.25 0.43
CA ALA A 75 2.32 3.89 0.43
C ALA A 75 1.17 3.78 -0.58
N GLU A 76 1.21 2.78 -1.44
CA GLU A 76 0.16 2.49 -2.40
C GLU A 76 -0.56 1.20 -2.03
N ILE A 77 -1.89 1.23 -2.07
CA ILE A 77 -2.74 0.09 -1.76
C ILE A 77 -3.43 -0.38 -3.03
N PHE A 78 -3.30 -1.65 -3.33
CA PHE A 78 -3.90 -2.33 -4.47
C PHE A 78 -4.91 -3.37 -4.00
N VAL A 79 -5.98 -3.51 -4.73
CA VAL A 79 -6.94 -4.60 -4.56
C VAL A 79 -7.02 -5.37 -5.87
N PHE A 80 -6.58 -6.61 -5.85
CA PHE A 80 -6.65 -7.53 -6.99
C PHE A 80 -7.63 -8.66 -6.70
N GLY A 81 -8.12 -9.29 -7.74
CA GLY A 81 -8.86 -10.53 -7.61
C GLY A 81 -10.15 -10.56 -8.42
N HIS A 82 -10.82 -11.68 -8.28
CA HIS A 82 -12.11 -11.96 -8.90
C HIS A 82 -12.89 -12.97 -8.05
N GLY A 83 -14.22 -12.89 -8.07
CA GLY A 83 -15.08 -13.81 -7.32
C GLY A 83 -14.70 -13.86 -5.83
N GLU A 84 -14.38 -15.04 -5.35
CA GLU A 84 -14.04 -15.29 -3.93
C GLU A 84 -12.52 -15.25 -3.64
N GLN A 85 -11.73 -14.76 -4.57
CA GLN A 85 -10.28 -14.66 -4.44
C GLN A 85 -9.86 -13.20 -4.48
N ILE A 86 -9.47 -12.65 -3.36
CA ILE A 86 -9.06 -11.25 -3.23
C ILE A 86 -7.65 -11.19 -2.67
N LEU A 87 -6.82 -10.36 -3.27
CA LEU A 87 -5.48 -10.03 -2.79
C LEU A 87 -5.42 -8.53 -2.53
N VAL A 88 -5.20 -8.14 -1.29
CA VAL A 88 -4.83 -6.76 -0.97
C VAL A 88 -3.32 -6.68 -0.91
N ALA A 89 -2.74 -5.76 -1.64
CA ALA A 89 -1.29 -5.54 -1.61
C ALA A 89 -0.98 -4.09 -1.26
N SER A 90 0.08 -3.87 -0.50
CA SER A 90 0.65 -2.55 -0.26
C SER A 90 2.08 -2.51 -0.77
N ARG A 91 2.42 -1.43 -1.46
CA ARG A 91 3.76 -1.14 -1.97
C ARG A 91 4.29 0.13 -1.33
N PHE A 92 5.51 0.10 -0.82
CA PHE A 92 6.15 1.27 -0.20
C PHE A 92 7.66 1.08 -0.11
N ASP A 93 8.39 2.16 0.13
CA ASP A 93 9.81 2.11 0.48
C ASP A 93 9.97 1.65 1.92
N ASN A 94 10.61 0.49 2.13
CA ASN A 94 10.83 -0.07 3.46
C ASN A 94 11.81 0.74 4.32
N LEU A 95 12.67 1.56 3.72
CA LEU A 95 13.61 2.46 4.42
C LEU A 95 13.02 3.88 4.58
N GLY A 96 12.14 4.30 3.66
CA GLY A 96 11.38 5.55 3.73
C GLY A 96 10.12 5.41 4.57
N LYS A 97 8.97 5.20 3.92
CA LYS A 97 7.65 5.05 4.60
C LYS A 97 7.63 3.93 5.65
N GLY A 98 8.38 2.87 5.42
CA GLY A 98 8.47 1.73 6.34
C GLY A 98 9.37 1.97 7.56
N ALA A 99 10.15 3.05 7.60
CA ALA A 99 11.11 3.34 8.68
C ALA A 99 11.26 4.83 8.95
N SER A 100 12.31 5.47 8.36
CA SER A 100 12.68 6.87 8.67
C SER A 100 11.60 7.88 8.29
N GLY A 101 10.93 7.69 7.16
CA GLY A 101 9.88 8.59 6.69
C GLY A 101 8.66 8.59 7.62
N ALA A 102 8.23 7.43 8.12
CA ALA A 102 7.16 7.36 9.11
C ALA A 102 7.57 8.02 10.44
N ALA A 103 8.82 7.87 10.85
CA ALA A 103 9.32 8.51 12.07
C ALA A 103 9.30 10.04 11.95
N ILE A 104 9.74 10.58 10.82
CA ILE A 104 9.70 12.03 10.54
C ILE A 104 8.25 12.52 10.46
N GLN A 105 7.37 11.81 9.79
CA GLN A 105 5.94 12.14 9.73
C GLN A 105 5.32 12.21 11.14
N CYS A 106 5.56 11.21 11.98
CA CYS A 106 5.08 11.21 13.36
C CYS A 106 5.68 12.38 14.17
N MET A 107 6.96 12.67 14.00
CA MET A 107 7.61 13.81 14.65
C MET A 107 6.97 15.14 14.22
N ASN A 108 6.69 15.33 12.93
CA ASN A 108 6.03 16.51 12.41
C ASN A 108 4.66 16.73 13.06
N LEU A 109 3.84 15.66 13.13
CA LEU A 109 2.53 15.69 13.80
C LEU A 109 2.67 16.04 15.30
N MET A 110 3.65 15.47 16.00
CA MET A 110 3.89 15.77 17.41
C MET A 110 4.33 17.23 17.64
N LEU A 111 5.04 17.82 16.69
CA LEU A 111 5.49 19.22 16.74
C LEU A 111 4.42 20.21 16.27
N GLY A 112 3.29 19.72 15.74
CA GLY A 112 2.21 20.57 15.23
C GLY A 112 2.56 21.28 13.92
N VAL A 113 3.54 20.74 13.14
CA VAL A 113 3.86 21.23 11.81
C VAL A 113 3.21 20.34 10.75
N ASP A 114 3.23 20.78 9.48
CA ASP A 114 2.70 19.99 8.37
C ASP A 114 3.39 18.62 8.33
N GLU A 115 2.60 17.55 8.27
CA GLU A 115 3.10 16.18 8.32
C GLU A 115 4.07 15.83 7.17
N ALA A 116 3.96 16.52 6.03
CA ALA A 116 4.81 16.33 4.86
C ALA A 116 6.13 17.11 4.93
N THR A 117 6.37 17.90 5.99
CA THR A 117 7.60 18.71 6.09
C THR A 117 8.85 17.84 5.99
N GLY A 118 9.67 18.09 4.96
CA GLY A 118 10.92 17.36 4.72
C GLY A 118 10.74 15.95 4.16
N LEU A 119 9.54 15.57 3.74
CA LEU A 119 9.23 14.25 3.15
C LEU A 119 8.83 14.39 1.67
N ALA A 120 9.28 13.46 0.84
CA ALA A 120 8.83 13.34 -0.54
C ALA A 120 7.51 12.55 -0.60
N VAL A 121 6.57 13.02 -1.44
CA VAL A 121 5.24 12.41 -1.64
C VAL A 121 5.23 11.52 -2.89
#